data_152b92915ffa95e8355ebaf298d3c748
#
_entry.id   152b92915ffa95e8355ebaf298d3c748
#
_cell.length_a   1.000
_cell.length_b   1.000
_cell.length_c   1.000
_cell.angle_alpha   90.00
_cell.angle_beta   90.00
_cell.angle_gamma   90.00
#
_symmetry.space_group_name_H-M   'P 1'
#
loop_
_entity.id
_entity.type
_entity.pdbx_description
1 polymer ?
#
loop_
_entity_poly.entity_id
_entity_poly.type
_entity_poly.pdbx_seq_one_letter_code
_entity_poly.pdbx_strand_id
1 'polypeptide(L)'
;MVISLYYICFIIFSFMGWVYESIYCTLRTHHWDNRGFLFGAICPIYGAGGIIATLVFNVMFKNNEAKIWQIFLICMLGSAVLEYVTSYVLEKLFHAMWWDYSDMPLNINGRICLPASIGFGIAGIFVVKYISPFVFGLFTNVPPLAIEGIAMVLIAFFGADLALTVSGLTQLVKKMEEMENEFNERMEASYQIIEEKRQFIADKMEEYERLTADKIREYSLNMGILQQHALKSMKKFKSKGTARIAEKFKETINSLPVVEKIRKMNDER
;
A
#
# COMPACT_ATOMS: atom_id res chain seq x y z
N MET A 1 -13.46 4.00 26.97
CA MET A 1 -14.67 3.44 26.30
C MET A 1 -14.97 4.06 24.95
N VAL A 2 -15.19 5.35 24.79
CA VAL A 2 -15.53 5.96 23.48
C VAL A 2 -14.41 5.77 22.47
N ILE A 3 -13.17 6.08 22.82
CA ILE A 3 -11.99 5.92 21.94
C ILE A 3 -11.79 4.46 21.53
N SER A 4 -11.93 3.53 22.49
CA SER A 4 -11.78 2.08 22.23
C SER A 4 -12.81 1.57 21.23
N LEU A 5 -14.07 2.04 21.33
CA LEU A 5 -15.12 1.70 20.38
C LEU A 5 -14.82 2.25 18.97
N TYR A 6 -14.43 3.52 18.86
CA TYR A 6 -14.04 4.09 17.57
C TYR A 6 -12.84 3.37 16.95
N TYR A 7 -11.90 2.92 17.79
CA TYR A 7 -10.78 2.14 17.30
C TYR A 7 -11.20 0.77 16.75
N ILE A 8 -12.10 0.06 17.44
CA ILE A 8 -12.66 -1.20 16.93
C ILE A 8 -13.38 -0.95 15.59
N CYS A 9 -14.20 0.11 15.50
CA CYS A 9 -14.85 0.47 14.25
C CYS A 9 -13.85 0.83 13.14
N PHE A 10 -12.74 1.50 13.47
CA PHE A 10 -11.64 1.75 12.54
C PHE A 10 -11.09 0.44 11.96
N ILE A 11 -10.84 -0.57 12.78
CA ILE A 11 -10.36 -1.88 12.32
C ILE A 11 -11.39 -2.58 11.44
N ILE A 12 -12.68 -2.53 11.82
CA ILE A 12 -13.77 -3.13 11.01
C ILE A 12 -13.86 -2.45 9.63
N PHE A 13 -13.87 -1.12 9.57
CA PHE A 13 -13.89 -0.40 8.30
C PHE A 13 -12.62 -0.65 7.46
N SER A 14 -11.46 -0.76 8.11
CA SER A 14 -10.20 -1.10 7.44
C SER A 14 -10.23 -2.51 6.84
N PHE A 15 -10.81 -3.48 7.55
CA PHE A 15 -11.01 -4.84 7.06
C PHE A 15 -12.00 -4.87 5.88
N MET A 16 -13.12 -4.17 5.99
CA MET A 16 -14.09 -4.05 4.88
C MET A 16 -13.45 -3.43 3.64
N GLY A 17 -12.62 -2.40 3.81
CA GLY A 17 -11.85 -1.79 2.75
C GLY A 17 -10.86 -2.77 2.11
N TRP A 18 -10.17 -3.56 2.90
CA TRP A 18 -9.28 -4.61 2.40
C TRP A 18 -10.04 -5.67 1.58
N VAL A 19 -11.21 -6.12 2.03
CA VAL A 19 -12.06 -7.05 1.29
C VAL A 19 -12.45 -6.45 -0.08
N TYR A 20 -12.92 -5.19 -0.08
CA TYR A 20 -13.28 -4.48 -1.30
C TYR A 20 -12.11 -4.37 -2.27
N GLU A 21 -10.94 -3.90 -1.83
CA GLU A 21 -9.74 -3.75 -2.64
C GLU A 21 -9.26 -5.09 -3.22
N SER A 22 -9.22 -6.12 -2.38
CA SER A 22 -8.76 -7.44 -2.80
C SER A 22 -9.68 -8.07 -3.83
N ILE A 23 -11.00 -7.93 -3.67
CA ILE A 23 -11.98 -8.38 -4.67
C ILE A 23 -11.84 -7.58 -5.96
N TYR A 24 -11.82 -6.24 -5.89
CA TYR A 24 -11.70 -5.37 -7.05
C TYR A 24 -10.43 -5.67 -7.86
N CYS A 25 -9.30 -5.80 -7.19
CA CYS A 25 -8.03 -6.09 -7.84
C CYS A 25 -8.00 -7.51 -8.42
N THR A 26 -8.52 -8.50 -7.71
CA THR A 26 -8.62 -9.90 -8.19
C THR A 26 -9.47 -10.00 -9.45
N LEU A 27 -10.60 -9.31 -9.50
CA LEU A 27 -11.45 -9.27 -10.69
C LEU A 27 -10.76 -8.62 -11.90
N ARG A 28 -9.91 -7.62 -11.65
CA ARG A 28 -9.19 -6.91 -12.71
C ARG A 28 -7.95 -7.66 -13.21
N THR A 29 -7.25 -8.37 -12.33
CA THR A 29 -5.98 -9.05 -12.65
C THR A 29 -6.15 -10.54 -12.92
N HIS A 30 -7.34 -11.11 -12.65
CA HIS A 30 -7.62 -12.56 -12.69
C HIS A 30 -6.73 -13.42 -11.79
N HIS A 31 -6.05 -12.82 -10.81
CA HIS A 31 -5.22 -13.49 -9.81
C HIS A 31 -5.53 -12.91 -8.44
N TRP A 32 -5.52 -13.77 -7.41
CA TRP A 32 -5.67 -13.30 -6.03
C TRP A 32 -4.54 -12.33 -5.68
N ASP A 33 -4.92 -11.11 -5.32
CA ASP A 33 -4.01 -10.02 -4.97
C ASP A 33 -4.37 -9.55 -3.55
N ASN A 34 -3.51 -9.84 -2.58
CA ASN A 34 -3.63 -9.23 -1.25
C ASN A 34 -3.26 -7.76 -1.36
N ARG A 35 -4.25 -6.89 -1.38
CA ARG A 35 -4.07 -5.44 -1.55
C ARG A 35 -4.12 -4.74 -0.21
N GLY A 36 -3.21 -3.81 -0.06
CA GLY A 36 -3.12 -2.95 1.10
C GLY A 36 -1.68 -2.48 1.33
N PHE A 37 -1.54 -1.47 2.18
CA PHE A 37 -0.25 -1.03 2.67
C PHE A 37 0.32 -2.04 3.68
N LEU A 38 -0.54 -2.53 4.59
CA LEU A 38 -0.18 -3.51 5.61
C LEU A 38 -0.11 -4.93 5.04
N PHE A 39 0.67 -5.78 5.68
CA PHE A 39 0.77 -7.19 5.33
C PHE A 39 -0.53 -7.95 5.62
N GLY A 40 -1.19 -7.62 6.74
CA GLY A 40 -2.45 -8.21 7.15
C GLY A 40 -3.65 -7.72 6.34
N ALA A 41 -4.80 -8.29 6.67
CA ALA A 41 -6.07 -8.01 5.99
C ALA A 41 -6.69 -6.67 6.44
N ILE A 42 -5.93 -5.58 6.36
CA ILE A 42 -6.31 -4.26 6.87
C ILE A 42 -5.85 -3.17 5.90
N CYS A 43 -6.78 -2.31 5.45
CA CYS A 43 -6.50 -1.10 4.68
C CYS A 43 -6.82 0.14 5.52
N PRO A 44 -5.84 0.74 6.23
CA PRO A 44 -6.08 1.81 7.21
C PRO A 44 -6.74 3.06 6.65
N ILE A 45 -6.54 3.36 5.36
CA ILE A 45 -7.15 4.53 4.71
C ILE A 45 -8.68 4.45 4.71
N TYR A 46 -9.25 3.24 4.53
CA TYR A 46 -10.70 3.04 4.60
C TYR A 46 -11.22 3.17 6.02
N GLY A 47 -10.47 2.66 7.01
CA GLY A 47 -10.77 2.85 8.42
C GLY A 47 -10.78 4.32 8.82
N ALA A 48 -9.74 5.05 8.42
CA ALA A 48 -9.65 6.49 8.67
C ALA A 48 -10.81 7.24 8.00
N GLY A 49 -11.08 6.96 6.71
CA GLY A 49 -12.18 7.56 5.97
C GLY A 49 -13.55 7.30 6.62
N GLY A 50 -13.82 6.03 7.01
CA GLY A 50 -15.06 5.66 7.68
C GLY A 50 -15.26 6.36 9.03
N ILE A 51 -14.20 6.43 9.85
CA ILE A 51 -14.26 7.13 11.15
C ILE A 51 -14.40 8.63 10.97
N ILE A 52 -13.63 9.26 10.09
CA ILE A 52 -13.72 10.70 9.81
C ILE A 52 -15.12 11.03 9.31
N ALA A 53 -15.66 10.29 8.35
CA ALA A 53 -17.01 10.48 7.87
C ALA A 53 -18.03 10.38 9.02
N THR A 54 -17.96 9.32 9.83
CA THR A 54 -18.86 9.13 10.98
C THR A 54 -18.78 10.30 11.97
N LEU A 55 -17.59 10.77 12.31
CA LEU A 55 -17.40 11.92 13.22
C LEU A 55 -17.95 13.21 12.63
N VAL A 56 -17.63 13.51 11.36
CA VAL A 56 -18.11 14.72 10.68
C VAL A 56 -19.63 14.76 10.66
N PHE A 57 -20.29 13.64 10.30
CA PHE A 57 -21.75 13.63 10.23
C PHE A 57 -22.41 13.63 11.61
N ASN A 58 -21.82 13.01 12.63
CA ASN A 58 -22.33 13.07 14.00
C ASN A 58 -22.23 14.49 14.60
N VAL A 59 -21.18 15.26 14.23
CA VAL A 59 -20.98 16.63 14.73
C VAL A 59 -21.82 17.65 13.95
N MET A 60 -21.82 17.55 12.61
CA MET A 60 -22.46 18.53 11.73
C MET A 60 -23.99 18.37 11.62
N PHE A 61 -24.45 17.11 11.70
CA PHE A 61 -25.85 16.77 11.46
C PHE A 61 -26.41 15.99 12.64
N LYS A 62 -27.09 16.70 13.54
CA LYS A 62 -27.82 16.06 14.67
C LYS A 62 -28.92 15.16 14.11
N ASN A 63 -29.15 14.00 14.74
CA ASN A 63 -30.22 13.06 14.43
C ASN A 63 -30.17 12.44 13.01
N ASN A 64 -29.01 12.39 12.39
CA ASN A 64 -28.85 11.75 11.06
C ASN A 64 -29.69 12.45 9.94
N GLU A 65 -29.90 13.75 10.04
CA GLU A 65 -30.72 14.56 9.11
C GLU A 65 -29.95 14.97 7.82
N ALA A 66 -28.70 14.51 7.65
CA ALA A 66 -27.94 14.83 6.45
C ALA A 66 -28.64 14.32 5.19
N LYS A 67 -28.81 15.21 4.21
CA LYS A 67 -29.35 14.86 2.90
C LYS A 67 -28.32 14.03 2.10
N ILE A 68 -28.79 13.13 1.25
CA ILE A 68 -27.93 12.22 0.46
C ILE A 68 -26.86 12.98 -0.35
N TRP A 69 -27.21 14.11 -0.97
CA TRP A 69 -26.28 14.91 -1.74
C TRP A 69 -25.18 15.56 -0.86
N GLN A 70 -25.49 15.92 0.39
CA GLN A 70 -24.51 16.46 1.34
C GLN A 70 -23.51 15.38 1.73
N ILE A 71 -24.01 14.17 2.02
CA ILE A 71 -23.13 13.02 2.31
C ILE A 71 -22.22 12.75 1.12
N PHE A 72 -22.80 12.69 -0.09
CA PHE A 72 -22.05 12.47 -1.31
C PHE A 72 -20.92 13.49 -1.48
N LEU A 73 -21.21 14.79 -1.43
CA LEU A 73 -20.22 15.83 -1.65
C LEU A 73 -19.13 15.84 -0.57
N ILE A 74 -19.52 15.72 0.71
CA ILE A 74 -18.55 15.73 1.81
C ILE A 74 -17.64 14.51 1.73
N CYS A 75 -18.19 13.33 1.46
CA CYS A 75 -17.38 12.11 1.32
C CYS A 75 -16.49 12.14 0.06
N MET A 76 -17.01 12.65 -1.07
CA MET A 76 -16.25 12.80 -2.31
C MET A 76 -15.04 13.73 -2.12
N LEU A 77 -15.24 14.90 -1.53
CA LEU A 77 -14.15 15.86 -1.30
C LEU A 77 -13.23 15.40 -0.17
N GLY A 78 -13.79 14.86 0.89
CA GLY A 78 -13.01 14.35 2.03
C GLY A 78 -12.12 13.17 1.65
N SER A 79 -12.62 12.24 0.82
CA SER A 79 -11.82 11.12 0.31
C SER A 79 -10.69 11.61 -0.60
N ALA A 80 -10.95 12.58 -1.47
CA ALA A 80 -9.92 13.15 -2.34
C ALA A 80 -8.77 13.76 -1.52
N VAL A 81 -9.08 14.49 -0.45
CA VAL A 81 -8.06 15.03 0.45
C VAL A 81 -7.30 13.90 1.15
N LEU A 82 -8.01 12.90 1.69
CA LEU A 82 -7.41 11.78 2.41
C LEU A 82 -6.47 10.97 1.49
N GLU A 83 -6.92 10.63 0.27
CA GLU A 83 -6.10 9.92 -0.73
C GLU A 83 -4.86 10.73 -1.11
N TYR A 84 -5.04 12.04 -1.39
CA TYR A 84 -3.91 12.88 -1.80
C TYR A 84 -2.85 12.97 -0.70
N VAL A 85 -3.27 13.26 0.54
CA VAL A 85 -2.36 13.37 1.69
C VAL A 85 -1.67 12.03 1.96
N THR A 86 -2.41 10.93 1.97
CA THR A 86 -1.84 9.59 2.20
C THR A 86 -0.82 9.23 1.11
N SER A 87 -1.16 9.42 -0.16
CA SER A 87 -0.23 9.15 -1.27
C SER A 87 1.01 10.02 -1.19
N TYR A 88 0.86 11.32 -0.85
CA TYR A 88 1.99 12.23 -0.67
C TYR A 88 2.92 11.81 0.46
N VAL A 89 2.36 11.45 1.62
CA VAL A 89 3.15 11.01 2.78
C VAL A 89 3.88 9.71 2.49
N LEU A 90 3.21 8.72 1.90
CA LEU A 90 3.82 7.44 1.55
C LEU A 90 4.96 7.60 0.53
N GLU A 91 4.77 8.47 -0.48
CA GLU A 91 5.85 8.76 -1.45
C GLU A 91 7.04 9.45 -0.79
N LYS A 92 6.79 10.35 0.17
CA LYS A 92 7.88 11.02 0.90
C LYS A 92 8.67 10.07 1.80
N LEU A 93 7.99 9.10 2.42
CA LEU A 93 8.61 8.15 3.34
C LEU A 93 9.32 6.99 2.61
N PHE A 94 8.71 6.48 1.55
CA PHE A 94 9.16 5.24 0.89
C PHE A 94 9.57 5.43 -0.56
N HIS A 95 9.56 6.65 -1.08
CA HIS A 95 9.88 7.00 -2.48
C HIS A 95 9.07 6.20 -3.51
N ALA A 96 7.88 5.72 -3.13
CA ALA A 96 6.98 4.91 -3.94
C ALA A 96 5.52 5.30 -3.73
N MET A 97 4.66 5.01 -4.72
CA MET A 97 3.22 5.21 -4.69
C MET A 97 2.52 3.84 -4.73
N TRP A 98 1.43 3.68 -3.95
CA TRP A 98 0.65 2.45 -3.89
C TRP A 98 -0.43 2.37 -4.96
N TRP A 99 -0.86 3.52 -5.49
CA TRP A 99 -1.76 3.63 -6.64
C TRP A 99 -1.29 4.75 -7.58
N ASP A 100 -1.68 4.67 -8.83
CA ASP A 100 -1.39 5.69 -9.84
C ASP A 100 -2.61 5.86 -10.75
N TYR A 101 -3.20 7.05 -10.72
CA TYR A 101 -4.32 7.45 -11.55
C TYR A 101 -3.89 8.34 -12.73
N SER A 102 -2.62 8.33 -13.12
CA SER A 102 -2.12 9.22 -14.20
C SER A 102 -2.87 9.04 -15.50
N ASP A 103 -3.37 7.84 -15.79
CA ASP A 103 -4.13 7.52 -17.00
C ASP A 103 -5.65 7.79 -16.86
N MET A 104 -6.11 8.23 -15.68
CA MET A 104 -7.52 8.46 -15.42
C MET A 104 -7.90 9.92 -15.67
N PRO A 105 -9.15 10.20 -16.16
CA PRO A 105 -9.59 11.55 -16.43
C PRO A 105 -9.65 12.42 -15.17
N LEU A 106 -9.29 13.69 -15.31
CA LEU A 106 -9.28 14.68 -14.23
C LEU A 106 -8.50 14.23 -13.01
N ASN A 107 -7.33 13.59 -13.24
CA ASN A 107 -6.43 13.26 -12.14
C ASN A 107 -5.60 14.48 -11.72
N ILE A 108 -5.18 14.48 -10.47
CA ILE A 108 -4.24 15.46 -9.92
C ILE A 108 -2.99 14.69 -9.45
N ASN A 109 -1.89 14.90 -10.19
CA ASN A 109 -0.58 14.29 -9.93
C ASN A 109 -0.63 12.74 -9.86
N GLY A 110 -1.60 12.08 -10.50
CA GLY A 110 -1.81 10.64 -10.43
C GLY A 110 -2.26 10.14 -9.04
N ARG A 111 -2.49 11.03 -8.06
CA ARG A 111 -2.83 10.66 -6.67
C ARG A 111 -4.31 10.52 -6.43
N ILE A 112 -5.11 11.35 -7.10
CA ILE A 112 -6.57 11.34 -7.07
C ILE A 112 -7.10 11.48 -8.48
N CYS A 113 -8.33 11.02 -8.73
CA CYS A 113 -9.04 11.25 -9.98
C CYS A 113 -10.54 11.39 -9.74
N LEU A 114 -11.24 12.09 -10.64
CA LEU A 114 -12.67 12.32 -10.48
C LEU A 114 -13.49 11.03 -10.39
N PRO A 115 -13.28 10.00 -11.23
CA PRO A 115 -14.04 8.75 -11.14
C PRO A 115 -13.90 8.04 -9.79
N ALA A 116 -12.69 7.98 -9.20
CA ALA A 116 -12.47 7.40 -7.89
C ALA A 116 -13.16 8.22 -6.80
N SER A 117 -13.01 9.56 -6.82
CA SER A 117 -13.67 10.44 -5.84
C SER A 117 -15.20 10.31 -5.90
N ILE A 118 -15.82 10.21 -7.08
CA ILE A 118 -17.25 9.94 -7.23
C ILE A 118 -17.61 8.58 -6.60
N GLY A 119 -16.82 7.54 -6.87
CA GLY A 119 -17.01 6.22 -6.27
C GLY A 119 -16.98 6.27 -4.74
N PHE A 120 -16.03 6.99 -4.15
CA PHE A 120 -15.96 7.20 -2.69
C PHE A 120 -17.10 8.06 -2.17
N GLY A 121 -17.60 9.03 -2.94
CA GLY A 121 -18.81 9.78 -2.59
C GLY A 121 -20.03 8.86 -2.47
N ILE A 122 -20.22 7.94 -3.42
CA ILE A 122 -21.30 6.94 -3.39
C ILE A 122 -21.10 5.97 -2.23
N ALA A 123 -19.90 5.40 -2.07
CA ALA A 123 -19.58 4.51 -0.96
C ALA A 123 -19.82 5.19 0.40
N GLY A 124 -19.51 6.48 0.52
CA GLY A 124 -19.75 7.30 1.72
C GLY A 124 -21.21 7.36 2.11
N ILE A 125 -22.15 7.40 1.15
CA ILE A 125 -23.59 7.34 1.46
C ILE A 125 -23.92 6.02 2.18
N PHE A 126 -23.40 4.90 1.68
CA PHE A 126 -23.64 3.59 2.30
C PHE A 126 -22.98 3.50 3.67
N VAL A 127 -21.76 3.99 3.81
CA VAL A 127 -21.02 4.00 5.08
C VAL A 127 -21.79 4.80 6.13
N VAL A 128 -22.18 6.03 5.83
CA VAL A 128 -22.81 6.93 6.79
C VAL A 128 -24.24 6.50 7.15
N LYS A 129 -25.04 6.09 6.15
CA LYS A 129 -26.46 5.78 6.37
C LYS A 129 -26.73 4.38 6.91
N TYR A 130 -25.89 3.40 6.55
CA TYR A 130 -26.18 1.99 6.83
C TYR A 130 -25.08 1.31 7.62
N ILE A 131 -23.81 1.39 7.14
CA ILE A 131 -22.75 0.58 7.71
C ILE A 131 -22.32 1.11 9.09
N SER A 132 -22.11 2.42 9.22
CA SER A 132 -21.70 3.03 10.47
C SER A 132 -22.73 2.82 11.59
N PRO A 133 -24.03 3.13 11.41
CA PRO A 133 -25.05 2.83 12.42
C PRO A 133 -25.14 1.35 12.78
N PHE A 134 -25.03 0.44 11.79
CA PHE A 134 -25.02 -0.99 12.02
C PHE A 134 -23.81 -1.43 12.87
N VAL A 135 -22.60 -1.03 12.48
CA VAL A 135 -21.37 -1.39 13.20
C VAL A 135 -21.37 -0.87 14.62
N PHE A 136 -21.74 0.39 14.83
CA PHE A 136 -21.87 0.95 16.20
C PHE A 136 -22.99 0.27 16.99
N GLY A 137 -24.07 -0.11 16.35
CA GLY A 137 -25.18 -0.86 16.93
C GLY A 137 -24.80 -2.22 17.51
N LEU A 138 -23.83 -2.92 16.89
CA LEU A 138 -23.33 -4.21 17.38
C LEU A 138 -22.74 -4.14 18.79
N PHE A 139 -22.24 -2.96 19.20
CA PHE A 139 -21.57 -2.77 20.48
C PHE A 139 -22.45 -2.12 21.56
N THR A 140 -23.72 -1.83 21.27
CA THR A 140 -24.62 -1.13 22.20
C THR A 140 -24.81 -1.89 23.51
N ASN A 141 -24.87 -3.24 23.45
CA ASN A 141 -25.08 -4.10 24.60
C ASN A 141 -23.80 -4.79 25.11
N VAL A 142 -22.64 -4.44 24.57
CA VAL A 142 -21.35 -5.04 24.96
C VAL A 142 -20.81 -4.34 26.21
N PRO A 143 -20.41 -5.07 27.26
CA PRO A 143 -19.84 -4.47 28.46
C PRO A 143 -18.60 -3.61 28.15
N PRO A 144 -18.44 -2.44 28.80
CA PRO A 144 -17.29 -1.56 28.58
C PRO A 144 -15.92 -2.22 28.69
N LEU A 145 -15.77 -3.10 29.68
CA LEU A 145 -14.51 -3.83 29.89
C LEU A 145 -14.17 -4.76 28.70
N ALA A 146 -15.18 -5.40 28.10
CA ALA A 146 -14.99 -6.24 26.93
C ALA A 146 -14.57 -5.38 25.70
N ILE A 147 -15.17 -4.20 25.49
CA ILE A 147 -14.79 -3.27 24.44
C ILE A 147 -13.32 -2.84 24.60
N GLU A 148 -12.90 -2.52 25.81
CA GLU A 148 -11.51 -2.12 26.07
C GLU A 148 -10.54 -3.29 25.87
N GLY A 149 -10.89 -4.50 26.35
CA GLY A 149 -10.08 -5.70 26.12
C GLY A 149 -9.91 -6.04 24.65
N ILE A 150 -11.00 -5.99 23.86
CA ILE A 150 -10.94 -6.21 22.41
C ILE A 150 -10.07 -5.13 21.74
N ALA A 151 -10.26 -3.87 22.10
CA ALA A 151 -9.46 -2.78 21.52
C ALA A 151 -7.96 -2.94 21.80
N MET A 152 -7.58 -3.34 23.03
CA MET A 152 -6.17 -3.56 23.38
C MET A 152 -5.54 -4.69 22.54
N VAL A 153 -6.25 -5.80 22.35
CA VAL A 153 -5.78 -6.91 21.51
C VAL A 153 -5.61 -6.44 20.05
N LEU A 154 -6.61 -5.72 19.51
CA LEU A 154 -6.55 -5.22 18.15
C LEU A 154 -5.42 -4.18 17.97
N ILE A 155 -5.16 -3.32 18.97
CA ILE A 155 -4.03 -2.37 18.96
C ILE A 155 -2.69 -3.13 18.88
N ALA A 156 -2.53 -4.20 19.66
CA ALA A 156 -1.32 -5.00 19.64
C ALA A 156 -1.08 -5.65 18.26
N PHE A 157 -2.10 -6.27 17.68
CA PHE A 157 -1.99 -6.88 16.35
C PHE A 157 -1.74 -5.84 15.25
N PHE A 158 -2.47 -4.73 15.27
CA PHE A 158 -2.27 -3.65 14.30
C PHE A 158 -0.88 -3.03 14.42
N GLY A 159 -0.41 -2.79 15.64
CA GLY A 159 0.92 -2.25 15.90
C GLY A 159 2.03 -3.19 15.44
N ALA A 160 1.89 -4.50 15.68
CA ALA A 160 2.82 -5.51 15.20
C ALA A 160 2.88 -5.57 13.66
N ASP A 161 1.71 -5.61 13.00
CA ASP A 161 1.63 -5.63 11.53
C ASP A 161 2.23 -4.35 10.93
N LEU A 162 1.90 -3.18 11.50
CA LEU A 162 2.46 -1.90 11.07
C LEU A 162 4.00 -1.88 11.22
N ALA A 163 4.53 -2.31 12.36
CA ALA A 163 5.97 -2.33 12.61
C ALA A 163 6.69 -3.27 11.64
N LEU A 164 6.16 -4.47 11.42
CA LEU A 164 6.72 -5.46 10.48
C LEU A 164 6.65 -4.94 9.04
N THR A 165 5.53 -4.36 8.62
CA THR A 165 5.36 -3.81 7.27
C THR A 165 6.33 -2.67 7.01
N VAL A 166 6.41 -1.69 7.94
CA VAL A 166 7.32 -0.53 7.80
C VAL A 166 8.77 -0.97 7.79
N SER A 167 9.16 -1.91 8.68
CA SER A 167 10.52 -2.45 8.69
C SER A 167 10.89 -3.14 7.38
N GLY A 168 10.03 -4.03 6.89
CA GLY A 168 10.24 -4.73 5.62
C GLY A 168 10.32 -3.78 4.41
N LEU A 169 9.44 -2.77 4.37
CA LEU A 169 9.44 -1.71 3.36
C LEU A 169 10.72 -0.90 3.37
N THR A 170 11.14 -0.44 4.55
CA THR A 170 12.35 0.40 4.69
C THR A 170 13.59 -0.35 4.24
N GLN A 171 13.73 -1.62 4.64
CA GLN A 171 14.86 -2.46 4.21
C GLN A 171 14.86 -2.68 2.70
N LEU A 172 13.69 -2.92 2.10
CA LEU A 172 13.56 -3.13 0.66
C LEU A 172 13.92 -1.85 -0.12
N VAL A 173 13.36 -0.69 0.26
CA VAL A 173 13.64 0.59 -0.39
C VAL A 173 15.13 0.92 -0.31
N LYS A 174 15.73 0.80 0.89
CA LYS A 174 17.16 1.02 1.09
C LYS A 174 18.00 0.11 0.18
N LYS A 175 17.64 -1.17 0.07
CA LYS A 175 18.38 -2.10 -0.79
C LYS A 175 18.28 -1.77 -2.28
N MET A 176 17.10 -1.32 -2.73
CA MET A 176 16.92 -0.87 -4.12
C MET A 176 17.75 0.40 -4.41
N GLU A 177 17.80 1.35 -3.47
CA GLU A 177 18.62 2.56 -3.60
C GLU A 177 20.12 2.24 -3.62
N GLU A 178 20.60 1.35 -2.76
CA GLU A 178 21.98 0.87 -2.76
C GLU A 178 22.37 0.26 -4.11
N MET A 179 21.50 -0.59 -4.67
CA MET A 179 21.74 -1.20 -5.98
C MET A 179 21.70 -0.18 -7.12
N GLU A 180 20.82 0.83 -7.06
CA GLU A 180 20.78 1.92 -8.03
C GLU A 180 22.07 2.74 -8.00
N ASN A 181 22.53 3.11 -6.81
CA ASN A 181 23.75 3.87 -6.64
C ASN A 181 24.99 3.09 -7.12
N GLU A 182 25.10 1.83 -6.74
CA GLU A 182 26.19 0.95 -7.20
C GLU A 182 26.21 0.81 -8.73
N PHE A 183 25.02 0.68 -9.35
CA PHE A 183 24.91 0.64 -10.80
C PHE A 183 25.34 1.96 -11.44
N ASN A 184 24.90 3.10 -10.89
CA ASN A 184 25.24 4.42 -11.42
C ASN A 184 26.73 4.72 -11.29
N GLU A 185 27.35 4.42 -10.11
CA GLU A 185 28.79 4.58 -9.89
C GLU A 185 29.63 3.75 -10.91
N ARG A 186 29.22 2.50 -11.16
CA ARG A 186 29.90 1.66 -12.13
C ARG A 186 29.74 2.16 -13.57
N MET A 187 28.55 2.67 -13.89
CA MET A 187 28.29 3.27 -15.20
C MET A 187 29.14 4.54 -15.38
N GLU A 188 29.22 5.41 -14.37
CA GLU A 188 30.01 6.63 -14.44
C GLU A 188 31.50 6.35 -14.56
N ALA A 189 32.02 5.39 -13.78
CA ALA A 189 33.40 4.93 -13.91
C ALA A 189 33.71 4.38 -15.34
N SER A 190 32.72 3.72 -15.95
CA SER A 190 32.84 3.22 -17.33
C SER A 190 32.84 4.36 -18.36
N TYR A 191 32.05 5.42 -18.14
CA TYR A 191 32.05 6.59 -19.03
C TYR A 191 33.37 7.37 -19.05
N GLN A 192 34.07 7.42 -17.93
CA GLN A 192 35.41 8.07 -17.88
C GLN A 192 36.49 7.33 -18.70
N ILE A 193 36.28 6.05 -18.97
CA ILE A 193 37.19 5.20 -19.80
C ILE A 193 36.84 5.32 -21.30
N ILE A 194 35.72 5.96 -21.66
CA ILE A 194 35.10 5.97 -22.99
C ILE A 194 35.94 6.64 -24.09
N GLU A 195 36.86 7.52 -23.76
CA GLU A 195 37.65 8.21 -24.80
C GLU A 195 38.62 7.32 -25.57
N GLU A 196 38.94 6.10 -25.09
CA GLU A 196 39.95 5.29 -25.74
C GLU A 196 39.49 3.96 -26.44
N LYS A 197 38.35 3.34 -26.08
CA LYS A 197 38.00 2.03 -26.70
C LYS A 197 36.49 1.65 -26.66
N ARG A 198 35.78 1.89 -27.73
CA ARG A 198 34.34 1.54 -27.88
C ARG A 198 33.99 0.07 -27.62
N GLN A 199 34.82 -0.89 -28.01
CA GLN A 199 34.54 -2.32 -27.90
C GLN A 199 34.70 -2.86 -26.47
N PHE A 200 35.73 -2.40 -25.79
CA PHE A 200 35.97 -2.74 -24.39
C PHE A 200 34.83 -2.31 -23.45
N ILE A 201 34.08 -1.28 -23.84
CA ILE A 201 32.96 -0.74 -23.04
C ILE A 201 31.72 -1.58 -23.20
N ALA A 202 31.41 -2.07 -24.41
CA ALA A 202 30.28 -2.97 -24.63
C ALA A 202 30.44 -4.23 -23.78
N ASP A 203 31.64 -4.83 -23.76
CA ASP A 203 31.95 -6.01 -22.97
C ASP A 203 31.86 -5.72 -21.45
N LYS A 204 32.33 -4.56 -21.01
CA LYS A 204 32.23 -4.13 -19.60
C LYS A 204 30.79 -3.81 -19.17
N MET A 205 29.99 -3.22 -20.04
CA MET A 205 28.57 -2.98 -19.76
C MET A 205 27.80 -4.28 -19.62
N GLU A 206 28.06 -5.26 -20.50
CA GLU A 206 27.44 -6.57 -20.41
C GLU A 206 27.84 -7.30 -19.11
N GLU A 207 29.12 -7.25 -18.73
CA GLU A 207 29.61 -7.77 -17.45
C GLU A 207 28.89 -7.11 -16.25
N TYR A 208 28.73 -5.78 -16.25
CA TYR A 208 28.04 -5.06 -15.17
C TYR A 208 26.54 -5.34 -15.12
N GLU A 209 25.88 -5.47 -16.26
CA GLU A 209 24.46 -5.88 -16.30
C GLU A 209 24.29 -7.30 -15.74
N ARG A 210 25.19 -8.21 -16.06
CA ARG A 210 25.19 -9.58 -15.55
C ARG A 210 25.41 -9.62 -14.03
N LEU A 211 26.41 -8.91 -13.51
CA LEU A 211 26.68 -8.82 -12.07
C LEU A 211 25.50 -8.20 -11.30
N THR A 212 24.85 -7.21 -11.88
CA THR A 212 23.65 -6.61 -11.28
C THR A 212 22.48 -7.58 -11.30
N ALA A 213 22.30 -8.35 -12.37
CA ALA A 213 21.26 -9.37 -12.47
C ALA A 213 21.49 -10.51 -11.45
N ASP A 214 22.74 -10.94 -11.26
CA ASP A 214 23.10 -11.97 -10.28
C ASP A 214 22.80 -11.48 -8.84
N LYS A 215 23.14 -10.24 -8.49
CA LYS A 215 22.80 -9.63 -7.18
C LYS A 215 21.30 -9.52 -6.98
N ILE A 216 20.56 -9.11 -8.01
CA ILE A 216 19.10 -9.04 -7.95
C ILE A 216 18.53 -10.44 -7.73
N ARG A 217 19.05 -11.45 -8.41
CA ARG A 217 18.62 -12.84 -8.26
C ARG A 217 18.91 -13.36 -6.85
N GLU A 218 20.13 -13.18 -6.37
CA GLU A 218 20.53 -13.58 -5.01
C GLU A 218 19.64 -12.94 -3.93
N TYR A 219 19.44 -11.63 -4.02
CA TYR A 219 18.56 -10.92 -3.08
C TYR A 219 17.11 -11.37 -3.20
N SER A 220 16.60 -11.57 -4.43
CA SER A 220 15.23 -12.08 -4.66
C SER A 220 15.02 -13.45 -4.03
N LEU A 221 16.05 -14.31 -4.12
CA LEU A 221 16.06 -15.61 -3.47
C LEU A 221 16.00 -15.51 -1.93
N ASN A 222 16.57 -14.50 -1.33
CA ASN A 222 16.62 -14.27 0.13
C ASN A 222 15.55 -13.29 0.65
N MET A 223 14.66 -12.83 -0.24
CA MET A 223 13.61 -11.87 0.10
C MET A 223 12.49 -12.53 0.88
N GLY A 224 12.26 -12.10 2.12
CA GLY A 224 11.18 -12.57 2.98
C GLY A 224 9.78 -12.20 2.45
N ILE A 225 8.74 -12.86 2.99
CA ILE A 225 7.34 -12.68 2.56
C ILE A 225 6.89 -11.23 2.70
N LEU A 226 7.28 -10.53 3.76
CA LEU A 226 6.95 -9.12 3.99
C LEU A 226 7.51 -8.21 2.90
N GLN A 227 8.76 -8.42 2.51
CA GLN A 227 9.41 -7.64 1.45
C GLN A 227 8.79 -7.92 0.08
N GLN A 228 8.42 -9.18 -0.21
CA GLN A 228 7.70 -9.54 -1.44
C GLN A 228 6.33 -8.88 -1.51
N HIS A 229 5.58 -8.86 -0.39
CA HIS A 229 4.30 -8.15 -0.30
C HIS A 229 4.49 -6.64 -0.55
N ALA A 230 5.45 -6.02 0.12
CA ALA A 230 5.78 -4.61 -0.06
C ALA A 230 6.10 -4.26 -1.52
N LEU A 231 6.98 -5.05 -2.16
CA LEU A 231 7.36 -4.86 -3.56
C LEU A 231 6.16 -4.98 -4.52
N LYS A 232 5.26 -5.94 -4.29
CA LYS A 232 4.05 -6.10 -5.11
C LYS A 232 3.05 -4.96 -4.92
N SER A 233 2.96 -4.41 -3.71
CA SER A 233 2.02 -3.33 -3.39
C SER A 233 2.43 -1.99 -4.01
N MET A 234 3.73 -1.74 -4.21
CA MET A 234 4.23 -0.49 -4.82
C MET A 234 3.97 -0.46 -6.34
N LYS A 235 3.33 0.59 -6.84
CA LYS A 235 2.97 0.75 -8.27
C LYS A 235 3.93 1.65 -9.03
N LYS A 236 4.45 2.70 -8.40
CA LYS A 236 5.31 3.70 -9.05
C LYS A 236 6.43 4.11 -8.11
N PHE A 237 7.61 4.31 -8.64
CA PHE A 237 8.80 4.74 -7.90
C PHE A 237 9.22 6.14 -8.35
N LYS A 238 9.80 6.91 -7.45
CA LYS A 238 10.26 8.27 -7.72
C LYS A 238 11.45 8.28 -8.67
N SER A 239 12.43 7.41 -8.45
CA SER A 239 13.58 7.24 -9.34
C SER A 239 13.28 6.24 -10.46
N LYS A 240 13.74 6.55 -11.68
CA LYS A 240 13.69 5.61 -12.81
C LYS A 240 14.61 4.41 -12.59
N GLY A 241 15.74 4.59 -11.90
CA GLY A 241 16.67 3.52 -11.55
C GLY A 241 16.05 2.55 -10.56
N THR A 242 15.48 3.05 -9.47
CA THR A 242 14.75 2.23 -8.49
C THR A 242 13.56 1.51 -9.13
N ALA A 243 12.82 2.16 -10.04
CA ALA A 243 11.73 1.55 -10.78
C ALA A 243 12.21 0.34 -11.62
N ARG A 244 13.32 0.51 -12.36
CA ARG A 244 13.93 -0.54 -13.18
C ARG A 244 14.40 -1.74 -12.33
N ILE A 245 15.01 -1.47 -11.18
CA ILE A 245 15.43 -2.51 -10.24
C ILE A 245 14.25 -3.26 -9.65
N ALA A 246 13.21 -2.54 -9.24
CA ALA A 246 11.99 -3.13 -8.70
C ALA A 246 11.26 -4.01 -9.73
N GLU A 247 11.25 -3.62 -11.00
CA GLU A 247 10.70 -4.42 -12.09
C GLU A 247 11.48 -5.74 -12.27
N LYS A 248 12.82 -5.66 -12.31
CA LYS A 248 13.67 -6.85 -12.37
C LYS A 248 13.48 -7.78 -11.17
N PHE A 249 13.28 -7.25 -9.96
CA PHE A 249 12.92 -8.06 -8.79
C PHE A 249 11.58 -8.78 -8.98
N LYS A 250 10.54 -8.07 -9.46
CA LYS A 250 9.21 -8.67 -9.72
C LYS A 250 9.29 -9.78 -10.76
N GLU A 251 10.01 -9.57 -11.85
CA GLU A 251 10.25 -10.56 -12.89
C GLU A 251 10.97 -11.80 -12.35
N THR A 252 12.06 -11.58 -11.59
CA THR A 252 12.85 -12.68 -11.00
C THR A 252 12.00 -13.51 -10.04
N ILE A 253 11.25 -12.87 -9.11
CA ILE A 253 10.39 -13.59 -8.16
C ILE A 253 9.30 -14.40 -8.88
N ASN A 254 8.74 -13.87 -9.97
CA ASN A 254 7.70 -14.55 -10.73
C ASN A 254 8.25 -15.73 -11.57
N SER A 255 9.52 -15.65 -12.00
CA SER A 255 10.19 -16.72 -12.77
C SER A 255 10.73 -17.86 -11.91
N LEU A 256 10.81 -17.70 -10.57
CA LEU A 256 11.29 -18.75 -9.68
C LEU A 256 10.35 -19.97 -9.73
N PRO A 257 10.90 -21.20 -9.87
CA PRO A 257 10.12 -22.42 -9.82
C PRO A 257 9.31 -22.51 -8.50
N VAL A 258 8.11 -23.06 -8.59
CA VAL A 258 7.21 -23.25 -7.42
C VAL A 258 7.91 -24.02 -6.31
N VAL A 259 8.76 -24.98 -6.65
CA VAL A 259 9.54 -25.80 -5.72
C VAL A 259 10.51 -24.94 -4.87
N GLU A 260 11.18 -23.97 -5.48
CA GLU A 260 12.07 -23.04 -4.75
C GLU A 260 11.29 -22.08 -3.84
N LYS A 261 10.08 -21.67 -4.26
CA LYS A 261 9.16 -20.88 -3.41
C LYS A 261 8.71 -21.67 -2.18
N ILE A 262 8.38 -22.94 -2.33
CA ILE A 262 7.92 -23.82 -1.24
C ILE A 262 9.07 -24.17 -0.29
N ARG A 263 10.26 -24.45 -0.80
CA ARG A 263 11.45 -24.79 0.03
C ARG A 263 11.77 -23.68 1.02
N LYS A 264 11.72 -22.42 0.59
CA LYS A 264 11.95 -21.25 1.45
C LYS A 264 10.88 -21.05 2.52
N MET A 265 9.61 -21.30 2.20
CA MET A 265 8.53 -21.25 3.19
C MET A 265 8.69 -22.31 4.29
N ASN A 266 9.44 -23.39 4.02
CA ASN A 266 9.72 -24.45 4.99
C ASN A 266 10.99 -24.20 5.81
N ASP A 267 11.98 -23.49 5.26
CA ASP A 267 13.23 -23.14 5.95
C ASP A 267 13.05 -21.94 6.93
N GLU A 268 11.94 -21.19 6.82
CA GLU A 268 11.56 -20.08 7.71
C GLU A 268 10.61 -20.54 8.86
N ARG A 269 10.29 -21.81 9.00
CA ARG A 269 9.55 -22.41 10.11
C ARG A 269 10.47 -23.12 11.11
#